data_2b509bae5791f02bbea42f776dc2308e
#
_entry.id   2b509bae5791f02bbea42f776dc2308e
#
_cell.length_a   1.000
_cell.length_b   1.000
_cell.length_c   1.000
_cell.angle_alpha   90.00
_cell.angle_beta   90.00
_cell.angle_gamma   90.00
#
_symmetry.space_group_name_H-M   'P 1'
#
loop_
_entity.id
_entity.type
_entity.pdbx_description
1 polymer ?
#
loop_
_entity_poly.entity_id
_entity_poly.type
_entity_poly.pdbx_seq_one_letter_code
_entity_poly.pdbx_strand_id
1 'polypeptide(L)'
;MINQKKRKRIIELMKREVVPAIGCTEPMAVSLCVAKATETLGCTPTHIEAYLSANILKNAMGVGIPGTRMVGLPIAIALGALVGKSEYGLEVLRDVTDAEVAQGKQYVEEQRISIHLKDGIDEKLYIEVIATDDAGHSATAIIARDHTHFIRIEKDGEVLLNQPLKKHQTEEAPTKDDEECELTLRRVFDFATTTPLEEIEFIKEARRLNENASREALKGNYGHSLGKTLSRPLGKGIMGDSIFSHILSATSSACDARMAGASIPVMSNSGSGNQGISCTMPVVVFAEENHNTDEELTRALILSHLTAIYIKQSLGKLSALCGCVVASTGSACGITYLMGGGYKQVAYSVKNMIANLAGMVCDGAKPACALKVTSGVSTAVLSAMLAIQNRHATNAEGLIEDDVDRCIRNLTRIGASGMNETDRMVLDIMTHKSCK
;
A
#
# COMPACT_ATOMS: atom_id res chain seq x y z
N MET A 1 19.35 -24.41 -7.54
CA MET A 1 18.44 -23.80 -8.56
C MET A 1 17.00 -24.03 -8.13
N ILE A 2 16.17 -23.03 -8.27
CA ILE A 2 14.72 -23.11 -7.96
C ILE A 2 14.06 -23.95 -9.07
N ASN A 3 13.33 -25.00 -8.70
CA ASN A 3 12.67 -25.85 -9.68
C ASN A 3 11.48 -25.14 -10.36
N GLN A 4 11.05 -25.62 -11.52
CA GLN A 4 10.03 -24.99 -12.35
C GLN A 4 8.68 -24.81 -11.59
N LYS A 5 8.24 -25.79 -10.79
CA LYS A 5 7.00 -25.71 -9.99
C LYS A 5 7.05 -24.54 -9.01
N LYS A 6 8.19 -24.37 -8.29
CA LYS A 6 8.40 -23.27 -7.35
C LYS A 6 8.47 -21.91 -8.05
N ARG A 7 9.16 -21.84 -9.20
CA ARG A 7 9.20 -20.60 -10.00
C ARG A 7 7.80 -20.16 -10.41
N LYS A 8 6.99 -21.06 -10.94
CA LYS A 8 5.62 -20.74 -11.37
C LYS A 8 4.78 -20.18 -10.21
N ARG A 9 4.85 -20.81 -9.03
CA ARG A 9 4.14 -20.31 -7.83
C ARG A 9 4.60 -18.91 -7.39
N ILE A 10 5.89 -18.63 -7.44
CA ILE A 10 6.42 -17.28 -7.11
C ILE A 10 5.95 -16.26 -8.14
N ILE A 11 5.93 -16.58 -9.42
CA ILE A 11 5.40 -15.71 -10.47
C ILE A 11 3.91 -15.43 -10.26
N GLU A 12 3.12 -16.44 -9.97
CA GLU A 12 1.69 -16.31 -9.66
C GLU A 12 1.47 -15.42 -8.44
N LEU A 13 2.25 -15.61 -7.38
CA LEU A 13 2.24 -14.75 -6.20
C LEU A 13 2.57 -13.30 -6.57
N MET A 14 3.63 -13.06 -7.30
CA MET A 14 4.01 -11.71 -7.72
C MET A 14 2.93 -11.04 -8.57
N LYS A 15 2.37 -11.75 -9.56
CA LYS A 15 1.29 -11.23 -10.42
C LYS A 15 0.00 -10.91 -9.65
N ARG A 16 -0.24 -11.58 -8.53
CA ARG A 16 -1.36 -11.29 -7.64
C ARG A 16 -1.11 -10.09 -6.75
N GLU A 17 0.12 -9.93 -6.24
CA GLU A 17 0.46 -8.88 -5.27
C GLU A 17 0.96 -7.58 -5.92
N VAL A 18 1.43 -7.64 -7.18
CA VAL A 18 1.93 -6.49 -7.95
C VAL A 18 0.94 -6.20 -9.07
N VAL A 19 0.01 -5.30 -8.79
CA VAL A 19 -1.11 -4.98 -9.69
C VAL A 19 -1.30 -3.46 -9.82
N PRO A 20 -1.79 -2.97 -10.98
CA PRO A 20 -2.16 -1.56 -11.12
C PRO A 20 -3.23 -1.15 -10.12
N ALA A 21 -3.14 0.09 -9.63
CA ALA A 21 -4.13 0.70 -8.73
C ALA A 21 -4.26 2.19 -8.99
N ILE A 22 -5.48 2.72 -8.84
CA ILE A 22 -5.79 4.16 -8.89
C ILE A 22 -6.29 4.57 -7.50
N GLY A 23 -5.67 5.58 -6.89
CA GLY A 23 -6.04 6.03 -5.54
C GLY A 23 -5.71 5.03 -4.43
N CYS A 24 -6.38 5.17 -3.28
CA CYS A 24 -6.25 4.26 -2.14
C CYS A 24 -7.38 3.23 -2.12
N THR A 25 -7.04 1.99 -1.76
CA THR A 25 -7.98 0.87 -1.77
C THR A 25 -9.05 0.98 -0.68
N GLU A 26 -8.69 1.51 0.49
CA GLU A 26 -9.61 1.57 1.63
C GLU A 26 -10.83 2.48 1.38
N PRO A 27 -10.70 3.74 0.94
CA PRO A 27 -11.87 4.54 0.63
C PRO A 27 -12.67 3.99 -0.56
N MET A 28 -12.00 3.34 -1.54
CA MET A 28 -12.70 2.70 -2.65
C MET A 28 -13.50 1.47 -2.19
N ALA A 29 -12.99 0.69 -1.23
CA ALA A 29 -13.73 -0.42 -0.64
C ALA A 29 -14.95 0.08 0.16
N VAL A 30 -14.84 1.21 0.87
CA VAL A 30 -15.99 1.84 1.53
C VAL A 30 -17.02 2.30 0.49
N SER A 31 -16.57 3.00 -0.55
CA SER A 31 -17.45 3.44 -1.66
C SER A 31 -18.13 2.26 -2.36
N LEU A 32 -17.40 1.14 -2.56
CA LEU A 32 -17.95 -0.11 -3.12
C LEU A 32 -19.04 -0.71 -2.22
N CYS A 33 -18.81 -0.71 -0.91
CA CYS A 33 -19.78 -1.19 0.05
C CYS A 33 -21.06 -0.32 0.04
N VAL A 34 -20.90 1.01 -0.06
CA VAL A 34 -22.00 1.97 -0.20
C VAL A 34 -22.76 1.75 -1.50
N ALA A 35 -22.05 1.63 -2.63
CA ALA A 35 -22.68 1.37 -3.93
C ALA A 35 -23.52 0.09 -3.87
N LYS A 36 -23.00 -0.96 -3.26
CA LYS A 36 -23.74 -2.23 -3.10
C LYS A 36 -24.98 -2.10 -2.23
N ALA A 37 -24.88 -1.38 -1.10
CA ALA A 37 -26.04 -1.11 -0.24
C ALA A 37 -27.11 -0.28 -0.99
N THR A 38 -26.70 0.75 -1.73
CA THR A 38 -27.58 1.61 -2.54
C THR A 38 -28.27 0.83 -3.65
N GLU A 39 -27.53 0.00 -4.41
CA GLU A 39 -28.12 -0.89 -5.43
C GLU A 39 -29.15 -1.85 -4.82
N THR A 40 -28.86 -2.37 -3.62
CA THR A 40 -29.77 -3.28 -2.90
C THR A 40 -31.02 -2.54 -2.42
N LEU A 41 -30.89 -1.30 -1.91
CA LEU A 41 -32.00 -0.45 -1.52
C LEU A 41 -32.93 -0.14 -2.72
N GLY A 42 -32.33 0.13 -3.90
CA GLY A 42 -33.01 0.42 -5.16
C GLY A 42 -33.30 1.90 -5.40
N CYS A 43 -32.85 2.79 -4.55
CA CYS A 43 -32.96 4.25 -4.69
C CYS A 43 -31.77 4.93 -4.01
N THR A 44 -31.57 6.23 -4.29
CA THR A 44 -30.57 7.03 -3.58
C THR A 44 -30.95 7.15 -2.10
N PRO A 45 -30.10 6.72 -1.16
CA PRO A 45 -30.40 6.77 0.25
C PRO A 45 -30.48 8.22 0.76
N THR A 46 -31.36 8.47 1.72
CA THR A 46 -31.49 9.75 2.43
C THR A 46 -30.55 9.80 3.65
N HIS A 47 -30.17 8.64 4.18
CA HIS A 47 -29.17 8.54 5.22
C HIS A 47 -28.29 7.30 5.06
N ILE A 48 -27.01 7.44 5.38
CA ILE A 48 -26.01 6.37 5.35
C ILE A 48 -25.26 6.31 6.67
N GLU A 49 -25.24 5.15 7.29
CA GLU A 49 -24.37 4.84 8.42
C GLU A 49 -23.26 3.89 7.96
N ALA A 50 -22.01 4.27 8.21
CA ALA A 50 -20.83 3.46 7.88
C ALA A 50 -20.10 3.08 9.18
N TYR A 51 -20.04 1.80 9.48
CA TYR A 51 -19.30 1.23 10.62
C TYR A 51 -18.01 0.58 10.12
N LEU A 52 -16.87 1.10 10.52
CA LEU A 52 -15.57 0.77 9.97
C LEU A 52 -14.63 0.24 11.05
N SER A 53 -13.81 -0.77 10.69
CA SER A 53 -12.70 -1.15 11.56
C SER A 53 -11.68 -0.01 11.68
N ALA A 54 -10.93 -0.02 12.78
CA ALA A 54 -9.90 0.97 13.08
C ALA A 54 -8.93 1.23 11.93
N ASN A 55 -8.48 0.17 11.27
CA ASN A 55 -7.53 0.27 10.17
C ASN A 55 -8.14 0.86 8.89
N ILE A 56 -9.37 0.52 8.55
CA ILE A 56 -10.08 1.11 7.40
C ILE A 56 -10.30 2.60 7.66
N LEU A 57 -10.83 2.96 8.82
CA LEU A 57 -11.05 4.35 9.20
C LEU A 57 -9.75 5.16 9.13
N LYS A 58 -8.69 4.69 9.79
CA LYS A 58 -7.37 5.34 9.80
C LYS A 58 -6.82 5.58 8.40
N ASN A 59 -6.92 4.60 7.50
CA ASN A 59 -6.31 4.69 6.16
C ASN A 59 -7.18 5.46 5.14
N ALA A 60 -8.46 5.64 5.41
CA ALA A 60 -9.37 6.32 4.49
C ALA A 60 -9.66 7.78 4.83
N MET A 61 -9.42 8.20 6.09
CA MET A 61 -9.78 9.55 6.57
C MET A 61 -9.05 10.70 5.88
N GLY A 62 -7.79 10.51 5.50
CA GLY A 62 -6.89 11.61 5.14
C GLY A 62 -6.39 11.59 3.70
N VAL A 63 -6.89 10.70 2.86
CA VAL A 63 -6.39 10.52 1.50
C VAL A 63 -7.29 11.15 0.45
N GLY A 64 -6.70 11.67 -0.63
CA GLY A 64 -7.42 12.22 -1.77
C GLY A 64 -8.24 11.16 -2.51
N ILE A 65 -9.47 11.51 -2.88
CA ILE A 65 -10.37 10.65 -3.65
C ILE A 65 -10.20 10.97 -5.14
N PRO A 66 -9.90 9.95 -5.97
CA PRO A 66 -9.62 10.15 -7.40
C PRO A 66 -10.71 10.95 -8.12
N GLY A 67 -10.29 11.92 -8.95
CA GLY A 67 -11.19 12.74 -9.76
C GLY A 67 -11.92 13.85 -9.01
N THR A 68 -11.90 13.88 -7.66
CA THR A 68 -12.75 14.81 -6.88
C THR A 68 -12.04 16.07 -6.40
N ARG A 69 -10.72 16.07 -6.31
CA ARG A 69 -9.92 17.09 -5.61
C ARG A 69 -10.30 17.26 -4.12
N MET A 70 -10.98 16.25 -3.56
CA MET A 70 -11.39 16.22 -2.16
C MET A 70 -10.71 15.08 -1.41
N VAL A 71 -10.76 15.14 -0.10
CA VAL A 71 -10.08 14.22 0.82
C VAL A 71 -11.12 13.53 1.72
N GLY A 72 -10.89 12.25 1.96
CA GLY A 72 -11.54 11.50 3.02
C GLY A 72 -12.83 10.78 2.64
N LEU A 73 -13.38 10.11 3.63
CA LEU A 73 -14.53 9.22 3.49
C LEU A 73 -15.84 9.89 3.07
N PRO A 74 -16.20 11.11 3.56
CA PRO A 74 -17.52 11.68 3.26
C PRO A 74 -17.80 11.76 1.76
N ILE A 75 -16.85 12.28 0.97
CA ILE A 75 -17.05 12.38 -0.48
C ILE A 75 -17.03 11.00 -1.17
N ALA A 76 -16.20 10.05 -0.70
CA ALA A 76 -16.17 8.69 -1.24
C ALA A 76 -17.51 7.96 -1.01
N ILE A 77 -18.11 8.13 0.17
CA ILE A 77 -19.44 7.60 0.53
C ILE A 77 -20.52 8.25 -0.32
N ALA A 78 -20.54 9.59 -0.41
CA ALA A 78 -21.51 10.31 -1.20
C ALA A 78 -21.52 9.86 -2.67
N LEU A 79 -20.34 9.78 -3.29
CA LEU A 79 -20.22 9.34 -4.68
C LEU A 79 -20.55 7.85 -4.85
N GLY A 80 -20.22 7.00 -3.89
CA GLY A 80 -20.65 5.60 -3.86
C GLY A 80 -22.17 5.46 -3.90
N ALA A 81 -22.89 6.33 -3.18
CA ALA A 81 -24.35 6.35 -3.15
C ALA A 81 -25.00 6.94 -4.42
N LEU A 82 -24.40 7.98 -4.99
CA LEU A 82 -25.00 8.71 -6.12
C LEU A 82 -24.74 8.03 -7.46
N VAL A 83 -23.52 7.51 -7.68
CA VAL A 83 -23.04 7.07 -8.98
C VAL A 83 -22.21 5.81 -8.97
N GLY A 84 -21.89 5.28 -7.78
CA GLY A 84 -21.07 4.08 -7.67
C GLY A 84 -21.71 2.86 -8.29
N LYS A 85 -20.90 2.05 -9.01
CA LYS A 85 -21.32 0.78 -9.60
C LYS A 85 -20.53 -0.36 -8.97
N SER A 86 -21.21 -1.22 -8.19
CA SER A 86 -20.53 -2.28 -7.45
C SER A 86 -19.84 -3.31 -8.36
N GLU A 87 -20.28 -3.47 -9.59
CA GLU A 87 -19.67 -4.34 -10.60
C GLU A 87 -18.23 -3.95 -10.97
N TYR A 88 -17.85 -2.69 -10.76
CA TYR A 88 -16.50 -2.21 -11.03
C TYR A 88 -15.48 -2.51 -9.92
N GLY A 89 -15.90 -3.14 -8.84
CA GLY A 89 -15.02 -3.45 -7.72
C GLY A 89 -14.33 -2.18 -7.17
N LEU A 90 -13.01 -2.20 -7.03
CA LEU A 90 -12.27 -1.02 -6.51
C LEU A 90 -12.18 0.16 -7.49
N GLU A 91 -12.65 0.02 -8.72
CA GLU A 91 -12.81 1.13 -9.67
C GLU A 91 -14.23 1.72 -9.62
N VAL A 92 -14.94 1.54 -8.53
CA VAL A 92 -16.35 1.91 -8.32
C VAL A 92 -16.70 3.35 -8.73
N LEU A 93 -15.74 4.27 -8.68
CA LEU A 93 -15.87 5.69 -9.03
C LEU A 93 -15.19 6.08 -10.36
N ARG A 94 -14.85 5.13 -11.23
CA ARG A 94 -14.07 5.41 -12.45
C ARG A 94 -14.79 6.35 -13.45
N ASP A 95 -16.11 6.32 -13.46
CA ASP A 95 -16.93 7.09 -14.41
C ASP A 95 -17.39 8.44 -13.83
N VAL A 96 -16.91 8.84 -12.64
CA VAL A 96 -17.34 10.07 -11.94
C VAL A 96 -16.95 11.32 -12.73
N THR A 97 -17.93 12.21 -12.93
CA THR A 97 -17.79 13.51 -13.61
C THR A 97 -17.75 14.68 -12.62
N ASP A 98 -17.30 15.85 -13.06
CA ASP A 98 -17.28 17.08 -12.23
C ASP A 98 -18.70 17.48 -11.74
N ALA A 99 -19.74 17.20 -12.53
CA ALA A 99 -21.13 17.45 -12.13
C ALA A 99 -21.55 16.58 -10.95
N GLU A 100 -21.18 15.30 -10.97
CA GLU A 100 -21.47 14.35 -9.91
C GLU A 100 -20.64 14.62 -8.65
N VAL A 101 -19.42 15.12 -8.81
CA VAL A 101 -18.60 15.62 -7.67
C VAL A 101 -19.32 16.80 -6.99
N ALA A 102 -19.94 17.72 -7.75
CA ALA A 102 -20.73 18.81 -7.19
C ALA A 102 -21.96 18.31 -6.40
N GLN A 103 -22.67 17.32 -6.94
CA GLN A 103 -23.78 16.65 -6.23
C GLN A 103 -23.30 15.94 -4.96
N GLY A 104 -22.15 15.25 -5.04
CA GLY A 104 -21.53 14.60 -3.88
C GLY A 104 -21.19 15.59 -2.76
N LYS A 105 -20.70 16.79 -3.09
CA LYS A 105 -20.44 17.87 -2.12
C LYS A 105 -21.73 18.29 -1.42
N GLN A 106 -22.78 18.53 -2.19
CA GLN A 106 -24.09 18.87 -1.64
C GLN A 106 -24.62 17.77 -0.69
N TYR A 107 -24.51 16.50 -1.09
CA TYR A 107 -24.91 15.35 -0.28
C TYR A 107 -24.16 15.30 1.08
N VAL A 108 -22.88 15.65 1.09
CA VAL A 108 -22.07 15.77 2.31
C VAL A 108 -22.52 16.95 3.17
N GLU A 109 -22.77 18.12 2.55
CA GLU A 109 -23.23 19.34 3.24
C GLU A 109 -24.62 19.16 3.91
N GLU A 110 -25.46 18.32 3.34
CA GLU A 110 -26.79 17.95 3.89
C GLU A 110 -26.70 16.99 5.09
N GLN A 111 -25.49 16.63 5.53
CA GLN A 111 -25.23 15.78 6.71
C GLN A 111 -25.93 14.41 6.67
N ARG A 112 -26.05 13.83 5.48
CA ARG A 112 -26.69 12.52 5.27
C ARG A 112 -25.81 11.32 5.63
N ILE A 113 -24.58 11.54 6.08
CA ILE A 113 -23.56 10.51 6.31
C ILE A 113 -23.10 10.51 7.75
N SER A 114 -23.20 9.37 8.40
CA SER A 114 -22.65 9.11 9.74
C SER A 114 -21.55 8.04 9.65
N ILE A 115 -20.37 8.32 10.19
CA ILE A 115 -19.22 7.41 10.15
C ILE A 115 -18.85 7.04 11.58
N HIS A 116 -18.80 5.74 11.85
CA HIS A 116 -18.56 5.19 13.18
C HIS A 116 -17.39 4.21 13.19
N LEU A 117 -16.65 4.18 14.28
CA LEU A 117 -15.75 3.08 14.57
C LEU A 117 -16.58 1.86 14.97
N LYS A 118 -16.32 0.71 14.39
CA LYS A 118 -16.97 -0.56 14.77
C LYS A 118 -16.22 -1.16 15.93
N ASP A 119 -16.87 -1.18 17.10
CA ASP A 119 -16.34 -1.80 18.32
C ASP A 119 -16.56 -3.32 18.33
N GLY A 120 -15.74 -4.02 19.11
CA GLY A 120 -15.93 -5.44 19.40
C GLY A 120 -15.61 -6.39 18.25
N ILE A 121 -14.87 -5.95 17.24
CA ILE A 121 -14.40 -6.79 16.13
C ILE A 121 -12.89 -6.98 16.15
N ASP A 122 -12.44 -8.20 15.83
CA ASP A 122 -11.01 -8.52 15.69
C ASP A 122 -10.51 -8.33 14.24
N GLU A 123 -11.43 -8.22 13.27
CA GLU A 123 -11.09 -8.08 11.85
C GLU A 123 -10.47 -6.71 11.55
N LYS A 124 -9.23 -6.72 11.07
CA LYS A 124 -8.52 -5.49 10.69
C LYS A 124 -9.11 -4.80 9.46
N LEU A 125 -9.79 -5.56 8.59
CA LEU A 125 -10.53 -5.07 7.44
C LEU A 125 -12.00 -5.44 7.63
N TYR A 126 -12.81 -4.46 7.98
CA TYR A 126 -14.26 -4.58 8.13
C TYR A 126 -14.94 -3.26 7.76
N ILE A 127 -15.93 -3.36 6.92
CA ILE A 127 -16.76 -2.25 6.43
C ILE A 127 -18.21 -2.72 6.46
N GLU A 128 -19.06 -2.04 7.21
CA GLU A 128 -20.51 -2.27 7.24
C GLU A 128 -21.21 -0.95 6.89
N VAL A 129 -22.10 -1.00 5.94
CA VAL A 129 -22.86 0.14 5.48
C VAL A 129 -24.35 -0.18 5.59
N ILE A 130 -25.08 0.73 6.21
CA ILE A 130 -26.55 0.72 6.29
C ILE A 130 -27.05 1.95 5.52
N ALA A 131 -27.79 1.74 4.45
CA ALA A 131 -28.40 2.76 3.64
C ALA A 131 -29.91 2.77 3.88
N THR A 132 -30.52 3.93 4.14
CA THR A 132 -31.97 4.08 4.41
C THR A 132 -32.59 5.15 3.53
N ASP A 133 -33.88 4.98 3.21
CA ASP A 133 -34.70 5.97 2.49
C ASP A 133 -35.72 6.64 3.42
N ASP A 134 -36.46 7.64 2.91
CA ASP A 134 -37.50 8.36 3.67
C ASP A 134 -38.74 7.50 3.97
N ALA A 135 -38.94 6.39 3.26
CA ALA A 135 -40.04 5.47 3.50
C ALA A 135 -39.73 4.45 4.62
N GLY A 136 -38.51 4.43 5.12
CA GLY A 136 -38.04 3.53 6.19
C GLY A 136 -37.53 2.19 5.66
N HIS A 137 -37.34 2.02 4.35
CA HIS A 137 -36.65 0.88 3.82
C HIS A 137 -35.15 0.97 4.12
N SER A 138 -34.52 -0.18 4.31
CA SER A 138 -33.09 -0.26 4.63
C SER A 138 -32.38 -1.35 3.84
N ALA A 139 -31.13 -1.10 3.49
CA ALA A 139 -30.24 -2.12 2.94
C ALA A 139 -28.87 -2.09 3.64
N THR A 140 -28.36 -3.28 3.93
CA THR A 140 -27.05 -3.45 4.57
C THR A 140 -26.13 -4.22 3.66
N ALA A 141 -24.88 -3.74 3.53
CA ALA A 141 -23.79 -4.48 2.88
C ALA A 141 -22.60 -4.53 3.84
N ILE A 142 -21.92 -5.69 3.88
CA ILE A 142 -20.72 -5.88 4.71
C ILE A 142 -19.59 -6.48 3.87
N ILE A 143 -18.43 -5.81 3.91
CA ILE A 143 -17.16 -6.31 3.35
C ILE A 143 -16.22 -6.66 4.50
N ALA A 144 -15.54 -7.82 4.44
CA ALA A 144 -14.53 -8.18 5.43
C ALA A 144 -13.40 -9.04 4.86
N ARG A 145 -12.21 -8.98 5.51
CA ARG A 145 -10.97 -9.70 5.19
C ARG A 145 -10.28 -9.30 3.89
N ASP A 146 -11.02 -8.98 2.85
CA ASP A 146 -10.50 -8.45 1.60
C ASP A 146 -11.35 -7.27 1.16
N HIS A 147 -10.77 -6.33 0.40
CA HIS A 147 -11.40 -5.06 0.02
C HIS A 147 -12.64 -5.21 -0.89
N THR A 148 -12.84 -6.39 -1.47
CA THR A 148 -13.96 -6.67 -2.40
C THR A 148 -14.82 -7.86 -1.95
N HIS A 149 -14.52 -8.45 -0.79
CA HIS A 149 -15.22 -9.66 -0.34
C HIS A 149 -16.46 -9.31 0.50
N PHE A 150 -17.63 -9.35 -0.13
CA PHE A 150 -18.92 -9.20 0.55
C PHE A 150 -19.23 -10.46 1.36
N ILE A 151 -19.50 -10.27 2.66
CA ILE A 151 -19.87 -11.36 3.58
C ILE A 151 -21.35 -11.34 3.95
N ARG A 152 -22.03 -10.20 3.81
CA ARG A 152 -23.46 -10.05 4.06
C ARG A 152 -24.06 -8.97 3.17
N ILE A 153 -25.27 -9.25 2.64
CA ILE A 153 -26.14 -8.29 1.97
C ILE A 153 -27.54 -8.56 2.47
N GLU A 154 -28.26 -7.52 2.86
CA GLU A 154 -29.60 -7.61 3.43
C GLU A 154 -30.46 -6.45 2.92
N LYS A 155 -31.77 -6.67 2.74
CA LYS A 155 -32.78 -5.65 2.45
C LYS A 155 -34.00 -5.85 3.33
N ASP A 156 -34.43 -4.82 4.05
CA ASP A 156 -35.62 -4.81 4.91
C ASP A 156 -35.71 -6.04 5.86
N GLY A 157 -34.55 -6.52 6.35
CA GLY A 157 -34.44 -7.69 7.21
C GLY A 157 -34.34 -9.02 6.45
N GLU A 158 -34.54 -9.04 5.13
CA GLU A 158 -34.31 -10.22 4.30
C GLU A 158 -32.82 -10.36 3.92
N VAL A 159 -32.21 -11.49 4.26
CA VAL A 159 -30.80 -11.79 4.00
C VAL A 159 -30.63 -12.33 2.58
N LEU A 160 -30.02 -11.56 1.69
CA LEU A 160 -29.74 -11.92 0.28
C LEU A 160 -28.40 -12.64 0.11
N LEU A 161 -27.41 -12.31 0.94
CA LEU A 161 -26.11 -12.96 0.99
C LEU A 161 -25.68 -13.15 2.46
N ASN A 162 -25.25 -14.34 2.82
CA ASN A 162 -24.68 -14.60 4.13
C ASN A 162 -23.49 -15.59 4.00
N GLN A 163 -22.29 -15.04 4.09
CA GLN A 163 -21.04 -15.79 4.10
C GLN A 163 -20.32 -15.52 5.43
N PRO A 164 -20.78 -16.14 6.55
CA PRO A 164 -20.22 -15.82 7.87
C PRO A 164 -18.72 -16.07 7.88
N LEU A 165 -18.00 -15.15 8.48
CA LEU A 165 -16.57 -15.29 8.73
C LEU A 165 -16.38 -16.55 9.57
N LYS A 166 -15.83 -17.61 8.96
CA LYS A 166 -15.35 -18.75 9.75
C LYS A 166 -14.38 -18.17 10.78
N LYS A 167 -14.63 -18.39 12.07
CA LYS A 167 -13.66 -18.08 13.13
C LYS A 167 -12.32 -18.60 12.66
N HIS A 168 -11.25 -17.84 12.85
CA HIS A 168 -9.90 -18.29 12.51
C HIS A 168 -9.78 -19.74 12.96
N GLN A 169 -9.97 -20.67 12.04
CA GLN A 169 -9.39 -21.98 12.23
C GLN A 169 -7.91 -21.65 12.30
N THR A 170 -7.27 -21.96 13.43
CA THR A 170 -5.83 -22.09 13.50
C THR A 170 -5.40 -22.64 12.17
N GLU A 171 -4.63 -21.83 11.43
CA GLU A 171 -4.15 -22.22 10.09
C GLU A 171 -3.82 -23.70 10.14
N GLU A 172 -4.45 -24.48 9.30
CA GLU A 172 -4.11 -25.91 9.17
C GLU A 172 -2.59 -25.93 9.06
N ALA A 173 -1.95 -26.76 9.88
CA ALA A 173 -0.50 -26.83 9.89
C ALA A 173 -0.02 -26.87 8.43
N PRO A 174 0.93 -26.01 8.04
CA PRO A 174 1.31 -25.86 6.63
C PRO A 174 1.60 -27.24 6.07
N THR A 175 1.01 -27.54 4.93
CA THR A 175 1.27 -28.81 4.27
C THR A 175 2.76 -28.86 3.91
N LYS A 176 3.36 -30.04 3.76
CA LYS A 176 4.76 -30.16 3.30
C LYS A 176 5.01 -29.39 2.00
N ASP A 177 3.99 -29.25 1.15
CA ASP A 177 4.02 -28.45 -0.07
C ASP A 177 4.06 -26.94 0.21
N ASP A 178 3.45 -26.48 1.31
CA ASP A 178 3.46 -25.06 1.74
C ASP A 178 4.79 -24.69 2.41
N GLU A 179 5.34 -25.55 3.27
CA GLU A 179 6.69 -25.39 3.83
C GLU A 179 7.78 -25.35 2.74
N GLU A 180 7.61 -26.12 1.67
CA GLU A 180 8.51 -26.09 0.52
C GLU A 180 8.44 -24.78 -0.29
N CYS A 181 7.37 -23.99 -0.16
CA CYS A 181 7.19 -22.70 -0.85
C CYS A 181 7.42 -21.47 0.02
N GLU A 182 7.73 -21.65 1.30
CA GLU A 182 8.06 -20.54 2.20
C GLU A 182 9.19 -19.67 1.62
N LEU A 183 8.94 -18.35 1.53
CA LEU A 183 9.95 -17.41 1.08
C LEU A 183 11.00 -17.20 2.18
N THR A 184 12.26 -17.13 1.77
CA THR A 184 13.39 -16.63 2.54
C THR A 184 14.12 -15.61 1.71
N LEU A 185 14.91 -14.71 2.31
CA LEU A 185 15.66 -13.72 1.54
C LEU A 185 16.61 -14.39 0.54
N ARG A 186 17.20 -15.55 0.89
CA ARG A 186 18.02 -16.33 -0.02
C ARG A 186 17.23 -16.80 -1.24
N ARG A 187 16.03 -17.33 -1.03
CA ARG A 187 15.16 -17.80 -2.12
C ARG A 187 14.70 -16.65 -3.03
N VAL A 188 14.40 -15.49 -2.42
CA VAL A 188 14.06 -14.25 -3.15
C VAL A 188 15.21 -13.82 -4.05
N PHE A 189 16.43 -13.79 -3.52
CA PHE A 189 17.64 -13.43 -4.28
C PHE A 189 17.91 -14.43 -5.42
N ASP A 190 17.93 -15.73 -5.12
CA ASP A 190 18.17 -16.77 -6.12
C ASP A 190 17.09 -16.71 -7.22
N PHE A 191 15.82 -16.48 -6.88
CA PHE A 191 14.75 -16.32 -7.87
C PHE A 191 15.01 -15.12 -8.79
N ALA A 192 15.30 -13.95 -8.23
CA ALA A 192 15.52 -12.73 -9.02
C ALA A 192 16.72 -12.86 -9.97
N THR A 193 17.79 -13.55 -9.54
CA THR A 193 19.05 -13.60 -10.28
C THR A 193 19.17 -14.77 -11.24
N THR A 194 18.41 -15.85 -11.07
CA THR A 194 18.56 -17.07 -11.88
C THR A 194 17.34 -17.46 -12.71
N THR A 195 16.18 -16.79 -12.51
CA THR A 195 15.00 -17.06 -13.34
C THR A 195 15.21 -16.58 -14.76
N PRO A 196 14.78 -17.35 -15.79
CA PRO A 196 14.80 -16.88 -17.19
C PRO A 196 14.14 -15.51 -17.34
N LEU A 197 14.76 -14.62 -18.11
CA LEU A 197 14.34 -13.22 -18.20
C LEU A 197 12.90 -13.09 -18.73
N GLU A 198 12.54 -13.90 -19.70
CA GLU A 198 11.21 -13.95 -20.32
C GLU A 198 10.08 -14.29 -19.33
N GLU A 199 10.39 -15.03 -18.26
CA GLU A 199 9.39 -15.37 -17.22
C GLU A 199 9.11 -14.18 -16.26
N ILE A 200 10.01 -13.19 -16.22
CA ILE A 200 9.96 -12.08 -15.23
C ILE A 200 9.79 -10.69 -15.86
N GLU A 201 9.73 -10.56 -17.17
CA GLU A 201 9.57 -9.28 -17.88
C GLU A 201 8.27 -8.52 -17.53
N PHE A 202 7.25 -9.22 -17.03
CA PHE A 202 5.99 -8.59 -16.61
C PHE A 202 6.21 -7.46 -15.57
N ILE A 203 7.32 -7.49 -14.82
CA ILE A 203 7.61 -6.47 -13.81
C ILE A 203 7.93 -5.09 -14.42
N LYS A 204 8.29 -5.04 -15.70
CA LYS A 204 8.55 -3.79 -16.43
C LYS A 204 7.35 -2.86 -16.48
N GLU A 205 6.13 -3.42 -16.35
CA GLU A 205 4.92 -2.62 -16.25
C GLU A 205 4.91 -1.73 -14.99
N ALA A 206 5.57 -2.17 -13.91
CA ALA A 206 5.74 -1.36 -12.71
C ALA A 206 6.57 -0.10 -13.00
N ARG A 207 7.65 -0.23 -13.78
CA ARG A 207 8.42 0.91 -14.28
C ARG A 207 7.52 1.88 -15.05
N ARG A 208 6.84 1.38 -16.09
CA ARG A 208 6.01 2.22 -16.99
C ARG A 208 4.96 3.04 -16.23
N LEU A 209 4.23 2.42 -15.30
CA LEU A 209 3.17 3.11 -14.55
C LEU A 209 3.73 4.11 -13.55
N ASN A 210 4.74 3.74 -12.78
CA ASN A 210 5.26 4.58 -11.71
C ASN A 210 6.11 5.74 -12.22
N GLU A 211 6.86 5.57 -13.31
CA GLU A 211 7.52 6.68 -14.01
C GLU A 211 6.51 7.68 -14.57
N ASN A 212 5.42 7.18 -15.18
CA ASN A 212 4.36 8.06 -15.66
C ASN A 212 3.76 8.88 -14.51
N ALA A 213 3.46 8.24 -13.39
CA ALA A 213 2.92 8.92 -12.21
C ALA A 213 3.89 9.98 -11.68
N SER A 214 5.18 9.68 -11.60
CA SER A 214 6.22 10.63 -11.20
C SER A 214 6.29 11.84 -12.14
N ARG A 215 6.33 11.59 -13.44
CA ARG A 215 6.44 12.62 -14.49
C ARG A 215 5.22 13.55 -14.52
N GLU A 216 4.02 13.00 -14.43
CA GLU A 216 2.79 13.81 -14.39
C GLU A 216 2.69 14.61 -13.09
N ALA A 217 3.11 14.04 -11.97
CA ALA A 217 3.14 14.73 -10.69
C ALA A 217 4.04 15.98 -10.70
N LEU A 218 5.19 15.90 -11.37
CA LEU A 218 6.11 17.04 -11.48
C LEU A 218 5.53 18.21 -12.30
N LYS A 219 4.60 17.94 -13.22
CA LYS A 219 3.89 18.99 -13.99
C LYS A 219 2.84 19.71 -13.16
N GLY A 220 2.17 19.00 -12.24
CA GLY A 220 1.08 19.50 -11.40
C GLY A 220 1.53 20.05 -10.04
N ASN A 221 0.55 20.33 -9.19
CA ASN A 221 0.75 20.62 -7.77
C ASN A 221 -0.09 19.62 -6.97
N TYR A 222 0.59 18.65 -6.37
CA TYR A 222 -0.05 17.56 -5.65
C TYR A 222 0.49 17.48 -4.22
N GLY A 223 -0.39 17.24 -3.26
CA GLY A 223 -0.04 17.05 -1.87
C GLY A 223 0.84 18.18 -1.33
N HIS A 224 1.97 17.84 -0.72
CA HIS A 224 2.98 18.80 -0.27
C HIS A 224 3.95 19.22 -1.37
N SER A 225 3.83 18.68 -2.58
CA SER A 225 4.73 18.90 -3.71
C SER A 225 6.21 18.67 -3.34
N LEU A 226 6.46 17.67 -2.50
CA LEU A 226 7.81 17.38 -1.99
C LEU A 226 8.76 17.02 -3.13
N GLY A 227 8.35 16.13 -4.04
CA GLY A 227 9.16 15.74 -5.20
C GLY A 227 9.52 16.94 -6.07
N LYS A 228 8.55 17.82 -6.32
CA LYS A 228 8.76 19.06 -7.07
C LYS A 228 9.68 20.03 -6.33
N THR A 229 9.61 20.10 -5.00
CA THR A 229 10.49 20.94 -4.18
C THR A 229 11.93 20.44 -4.26
N LEU A 230 12.14 19.13 -4.21
CA LEU A 230 13.47 18.52 -4.32
C LEU A 230 14.10 18.74 -5.71
N SER A 231 13.32 18.77 -6.78
CA SER A 231 13.81 18.98 -8.16
C SER A 231 14.14 20.45 -8.49
N ARG A 232 13.72 21.42 -7.66
CA ARG A 232 13.93 22.85 -7.88
C ARG A 232 15.31 23.32 -7.40
N PRO A 233 15.74 24.56 -7.76
CA PRO A 233 17.04 25.11 -7.37
C PRO A 233 17.33 25.02 -5.88
N LEU A 234 16.35 25.25 -5.01
CA LEU A 234 16.50 25.13 -3.56
C LEU A 234 16.90 23.68 -3.16
N GLY A 235 16.15 22.69 -3.64
CA GLY A 235 16.44 21.28 -3.36
C GLY A 235 17.79 20.86 -3.91
N LYS A 236 18.07 21.19 -5.17
CA LYS A 236 19.38 20.93 -5.80
C LYS A 236 20.54 21.66 -5.10
N GLY A 237 20.32 22.86 -4.60
CA GLY A 237 21.32 23.62 -3.85
C GLY A 237 21.69 22.99 -2.50
N ILE A 238 20.72 22.34 -1.84
CA ILE A 238 20.93 21.69 -0.53
C ILE A 238 21.45 20.25 -0.68
N MET A 239 20.88 19.48 -1.62
CA MET A 239 21.15 18.04 -1.74
C MET A 239 22.08 17.66 -2.92
N GLY A 240 22.45 18.63 -3.73
CA GLY A 240 23.16 18.41 -4.99
C GLY A 240 22.24 17.91 -6.11
N ASP A 241 22.72 18.02 -7.34
CA ASP A 241 22.11 17.41 -8.54
C ASP A 241 22.76 16.03 -8.74
N SER A 242 22.18 15.00 -8.14
CA SER A 242 22.80 13.69 -7.98
C SER A 242 21.77 12.56 -8.07
N ILE A 243 22.23 11.35 -8.34
CA ILE A 243 21.38 10.14 -8.30
C ILE A 243 20.52 10.10 -7.04
N PHE A 244 21.09 10.46 -5.88
CA PHE A 244 20.38 10.46 -4.61
C PHE A 244 19.19 11.42 -4.63
N SER A 245 19.41 12.69 -5.02
CA SER A 245 18.34 13.70 -5.07
C SER A 245 17.27 13.36 -6.13
N HIS A 246 17.66 12.75 -7.25
CA HIS A 246 16.73 12.33 -8.30
C HIS A 246 15.86 11.15 -7.84
N ILE A 247 16.42 10.16 -7.13
CA ILE A 247 15.67 9.07 -6.50
C ILE A 247 14.60 9.65 -5.57
N LEU A 248 14.98 10.57 -4.67
CA LEU A 248 14.04 11.16 -3.71
C LEU A 248 12.94 11.95 -4.41
N SER A 249 13.31 12.78 -5.38
CA SER A 249 12.36 13.61 -6.14
C SER A 249 11.37 12.75 -6.92
N ALA A 250 11.84 11.78 -7.69
CA ALA A 250 10.98 10.94 -8.53
C ALA A 250 10.04 10.07 -7.68
N THR A 251 10.53 9.51 -6.58
CA THR A 251 9.71 8.64 -5.72
C THR A 251 8.66 9.43 -4.96
N SER A 252 9.05 10.57 -4.37
CA SER A 252 8.11 11.41 -3.61
C SER A 252 7.06 12.06 -4.51
N SER A 253 7.39 12.46 -5.73
CA SER A 253 6.41 13.06 -6.66
C SER A 253 5.30 12.08 -7.03
N ALA A 254 5.61 10.82 -7.35
CA ALA A 254 4.61 9.80 -7.60
C ALA A 254 3.70 9.58 -6.36
N CYS A 255 4.29 9.59 -5.16
CA CYS A 255 3.54 9.50 -3.91
C CYS A 255 2.67 10.74 -3.66
N ASP A 256 3.19 11.97 -3.91
CA ASP A 256 2.43 13.23 -3.80
C ASP A 256 1.16 13.17 -4.66
N ALA A 257 1.28 12.77 -5.94
CA ALA A 257 0.14 12.66 -6.85
C ALA A 257 -0.90 11.65 -6.34
N ARG A 258 -0.43 10.45 -5.98
CA ARG A 258 -1.33 9.39 -5.50
C ARG A 258 -2.09 9.80 -4.24
N MET A 259 -1.39 10.36 -3.26
CA MET A 259 -1.99 10.75 -1.97
C MET A 259 -2.92 11.95 -2.07
N ALA A 260 -2.73 12.79 -3.07
CA ALA A 260 -3.64 13.89 -3.39
C ALA A 260 -4.87 13.47 -4.23
N GLY A 261 -5.01 12.19 -4.56
CA GLY A 261 -6.15 11.69 -5.33
C GLY A 261 -6.06 11.96 -6.84
N ALA A 262 -4.84 12.02 -7.40
CA ALA A 262 -4.69 12.08 -8.86
C ALA A 262 -5.23 10.81 -9.50
N SER A 263 -5.99 10.96 -10.59
CA SER A 263 -6.52 9.83 -11.40
C SER A 263 -5.42 9.24 -12.30
N ILE A 264 -4.27 8.93 -11.71
CA ILE A 264 -3.09 8.38 -12.39
C ILE A 264 -2.84 6.97 -11.84
N PRO A 265 -2.83 5.94 -12.70
CA PRO A 265 -2.53 4.59 -12.25
C PRO A 265 -1.07 4.46 -11.81
N VAL A 266 -0.86 3.74 -10.72
CA VAL A 266 0.45 3.33 -10.23
C VAL A 266 0.49 1.82 -10.10
N MET A 267 1.66 1.21 -10.20
CA MET A 267 1.82 -0.18 -9.82
C MET A 267 1.87 -0.28 -8.30
N SER A 268 1.01 -1.10 -7.73
CA SER A 268 0.98 -1.38 -6.29
C SER A 268 1.88 -2.57 -5.92
N ASN A 269 2.06 -2.79 -4.63
CA ASN A 269 2.63 -4.00 -4.07
C ASN A 269 1.91 -4.33 -2.76
N SER A 270 1.46 -5.57 -2.62
CA SER A 270 0.76 -6.08 -1.42
C SER A 270 -0.39 -5.16 -0.96
N GLY A 271 -1.19 -4.69 -1.92
CA GLY A 271 -2.36 -3.85 -1.67
C GLY A 271 -2.07 -2.36 -1.44
N SER A 272 -0.83 -1.88 -1.61
CA SER A 272 -0.48 -0.46 -1.43
C SER A 272 0.27 0.11 -2.63
N GLY A 273 -0.28 1.18 -3.24
CA GLY A 273 0.39 1.90 -4.33
C GLY A 273 1.67 2.59 -3.87
N ASN A 274 1.72 3.14 -2.65
CA ASN A 274 2.95 3.73 -2.12
C ASN A 274 4.05 2.69 -1.92
N GLN A 275 3.71 1.44 -1.56
CA GLN A 275 4.69 0.36 -1.51
C GLN A 275 5.20 0.04 -2.92
N GLY A 276 4.32 -0.07 -3.92
CA GLY A 276 4.74 -0.28 -5.30
C GLY A 276 5.64 0.83 -5.84
N ILE A 277 5.29 2.10 -5.58
CA ILE A 277 6.12 3.27 -5.93
C ILE A 277 7.50 3.15 -5.27
N SER A 278 7.55 2.86 -3.96
CA SER A 278 8.81 2.76 -3.21
C SER A 278 9.66 1.55 -3.61
N CYS A 279 9.05 0.45 -4.06
CA CYS A 279 9.79 -0.69 -4.63
C CYS A 279 10.34 -0.39 -6.03
N THR A 280 9.67 0.45 -6.82
CA THR A 280 9.97 0.66 -8.23
C THR A 280 10.91 1.84 -8.46
N MET A 281 10.48 3.04 -8.05
CA MET A 281 11.12 4.29 -8.50
C MET A 281 12.58 4.43 -8.08
N PRO A 282 12.99 4.07 -6.82
CA PRO A 282 14.39 4.14 -6.46
C PRO A 282 15.31 3.24 -7.29
N VAL A 283 14.79 2.06 -7.64
CA VAL A 283 15.52 1.06 -8.44
C VAL A 283 15.64 1.53 -9.90
N VAL A 284 14.56 2.06 -10.47
CA VAL A 284 14.54 2.57 -11.86
C VAL A 284 15.50 3.75 -12.02
N VAL A 285 15.35 4.77 -11.18
CA VAL A 285 16.20 5.98 -11.26
C VAL A 285 17.68 5.62 -11.06
N PHE A 286 17.96 4.75 -10.07
CA PHE A 286 19.32 4.29 -9.85
C PHE A 286 19.89 3.58 -11.09
N ALA A 287 19.14 2.64 -11.68
CA ALA A 287 19.60 1.86 -12.81
C ALA A 287 19.86 2.74 -14.04
N GLU A 288 19.01 3.73 -14.31
CA GLU A 288 19.16 4.64 -15.43
C GLU A 288 20.41 5.49 -15.29
N GLU A 289 20.62 6.11 -14.15
CA GLU A 289 21.77 7.01 -13.94
C GLU A 289 23.08 6.26 -13.71
N ASN A 290 23.02 5.03 -13.21
CA ASN A 290 24.19 4.15 -13.07
C ASN A 290 24.50 3.35 -14.37
N HIS A 291 23.68 3.56 -15.45
CA HIS A 291 23.84 2.90 -16.74
C HIS A 291 23.78 1.37 -16.68
N ASN A 292 22.96 0.83 -15.79
CA ASN A 292 22.69 -0.60 -15.73
C ASN A 292 21.88 -1.07 -16.96
N THR A 293 22.06 -2.33 -17.32
CA THR A 293 21.33 -2.96 -18.43
C THR A 293 19.84 -3.16 -18.09
N ASP A 294 19.01 -3.33 -19.11
CA ASP A 294 17.58 -3.63 -18.95
C ASP A 294 17.34 -4.97 -18.23
N GLU A 295 18.22 -5.95 -18.41
CA GLU A 295 18.20 -7.21 -17.66
C GLU A 295 18.49 -6.98 -16.18
N GLU A 296 19.53 -6.23 -15.84
CA GLU A 296 19.89 -5.91 -14.45
C GLU A 296 18.75 -5.15 -13.77
N LEU A 297 18.16 -4.17 -14.44
CA LEU A 297 16.99 -3.45 -13.94
C LEU A 297 15.80 -4.39 -13.70
N THR A 298 15.48 -5.26 -14.65
CA THR A 298 14.37 -6.22 -14.52
C THR A 298 14.57 -7.13 -13.31
N ARG A 299 15.78 -7.67 -13.13
CA ARG A 299 16.15 -8.52 -11.98
C ARG A 299 16.11 -7.75 -10.66
N ALA A 300 16.59 -6.51 -10.65
CA ALA A 300 16.54 -5.62 -9.49
C ALA A 300 15.10 -5.28 -9.06
N LEU A 301 14.20 -5.05 -10.02
CA LEU A 301 12.77 -4.83 -9.75
C LEU A 301 12.12 -6.08 -9.16
N ILE A 302 12.41 -7.27 -9.70
CA ILE A 302 11.93 -8.55 -9.12
C ILE A 302 12.43 -8.69 -7.68
N LEU A 303 13.74 -8.48 -7.45
CA LEU A 303 14.33 -8.57 -6.11
C LEU A 303 13.67 -7.60 -5.14
N SER A 304 13.47 -6.35 -5.56
CA SER A 304 12.83 -5.32 -4.75
C SER A 304 11.38 -5.68 -4.39
N HIS A 305 10.56 -5.99 -5.39
CA HIS A 305 9.14 -6.28 -5.18
C HIS A 305 8.92 -7.58 -4.39
N LEU A 306 9.68 -8.63 -4.69
CA LEU A 306 9.52 -9.92 -4.01
C LEU A 306 10.04 -9.87 -2.57
N THR A 307 11.08 -9.07 -2.27
CA THR A 307 11.51 -8.81 -0.88
C THR A 307 10.40 -8.12 -0.09
N ALA A 308 9.75 -7.12 -0.66
CA ALA A 308 8.63 -6.44 0.00
C ALA A 308 7.45 -7.41 0.25
N ILE A 309 7.10 -8.25 -0.72
CA ILE A 309 6.06 -9.29 -0.57
C ILE A 309 6.45 -10.26 0.56
N TYR A 310 7.69 -10.75 0.58
CA TYR A 310 8.19 -11.64 1.62
C TYR A 310 8.03 -11.07 3.02
N ILE A 311 8.50 -9.84 3.24
CA ILE A 311 8.36 -9.17 4.54
C ILE A 311 6.87 -8.98 4.88
N LYS A 312 6.06 -8.60 3.89
CA LYS A 312 4.64 -8.31 4.08
C LYS A 312 3.81 -9.55 4.43
N GLN A 313 4.19 -10.73 3.95
CA GLN A 313 3.52 -12.00 4.32
C GLN A 313 3.56 -12.23 5.84
N SER A 314 4.70 -11.94 6.49
CA SER A 314 4.85 -12.09 7.94
C SER A 314 4.27 -10.91 8.75
N LEU A 315 4.20 -9.71 8.16
CA LEU A 315 3.68 -8.51 8.82
C LEU A 315 2.14 -8.44 8.82
N GLY A 316 1.50 -9.02 7.79
CA GLY A 316 0.07 -8.89 7.53
C GLY A 316 -0.28 -7.67 6.67
N LYS A 317 -1.51 -7.64 6.13
CA LYS A 317 -1.96 -6.59 5.19
C LYS A 317 -2.01 -5.20 5.86
N LEU A 318 -2.48 -5.11 7.10
CA LEU A 318 -2.63 -3.86 7.87
C LEU A 318 -1.84 -3.96 9.18
N SER A 319 -1.05 -2.94 9.49
CA SER A 319 -0.23 -2.87 10.70
C SER A 319 0.10 -1.42 11.05
N ALA A 320 0.50 -1.19 12.31
CA ALA A 320 1.01 0.12 12.75
C ALA A 320 2.44 0.39 12.26
N LEU A 321 3.19 -0.59 11.80
CA LEU A 321 4.46 -0.37 11.12
C LEU A 321 4.21 0.15 9.70
N CYS A 322 4.87 1.23 9.33
CA CYS A 322 4.68 1.88 8.04
C CYS A 322 5.10 0.96 6.88
N GLY A 323 4.22 0.80 5.88
CA GLY A 323 4.52 0.00 4.68
C GLY A 323 5.72 0.52 3.87
N CYS A 324 6.10 1.80 4.01
CA CYS A 324 7.28 2.31 3.35
C CYS A 324 8.59 1.68 3.88
N VAL A 325 8.63 1.25 5.16
CA VAL A 325 9.78 0.49 5.72
C VAL A 325 9.99 -0.79 4.94
N VAL A 326 8.91 -1.54 4.71
CA VAL A 326 8.92 -2.80 3.97
C VAL A 326 9.37 -2.59 2.52
N ALA A 327 8.73 -1.64 1.84
CA ALA A 327 8.99 -1.38 0.42
C ALA A 327 10.38 -0.81 0.17
N SER A 328 10.85 0.11 1.04
CA SER A 328 12.19 0.67 0.94
C SER A 328 13.28 -0.37 1.27
N THR A 329 12.98 -1.37 2.11
CA THR A 329 13.88 -2.52 2.29
C THR A 329 14.00 -3.31 0.99
N GLY A 330 12.91 -3.46 0.25
CA GLY A 330 12.94 -4.04 -1.10
C GLY A 330 13.83 -3.25 -2.04
N SER A 331 13.65 -1.93 -2.14
CA SER A 331 14.48 -1.09 -3.02
C SER A 331 15.96 -1.05 -2.59
N ALA A 332 16.26 -1.13 -1.29
CA ALA A 332 17.63 -1.30 -0.80
C ALA A 332 18.29 -2.56 -1.38
N CYS A 333 17.56 -3.68 -1.42
CA CYS A 333 18.02 -4.92 -2.05
C CYS A 333 18.26 -4.74 -3.55
N GLY A 334 17.33 -4.10 -4.27
CA GLY A 334 17.44 -3.84 -5.71
C GLY A 334 18.65 -2.95 -6.04
N ILE A 335 18.82 -1.84 -5.31
CA ILE A 335 19.96 -0.91 -5.48
C ILE A 335 21.27 -1.62 -5.15
N THR A 336 21.34 -2.40 -4.06
CA THR A 336 22.53 -3.17 -3.71
C THR A 336 22.95 -4.12 -4.84
N TYR A 337 21.96 -4.80 -5.46
CA TYR A 337 22.22 -5.66 -6.62
C TYR A 337 22.75 -4.86 -7.82
N LEU A 338 22.15 -3.72 -8.16
CA LEU A 338 22.58 -2.84 -9.24
C LEU A 338 23.99 -2.28 -9.05
N MET A 339 24.43 -2.14 -7.81
CA MET A 339 25.81 -1.78 -7.44
C MET A 339 26.79 -2.97 -7.54
N GLY A 340 26.36 -4.14 -8.03
CA GLY A 340 27.18 -5.36 -8.14
C GLY A 340 27.21 -6.22 -6.88
N GLY A 341 26.34 -5.95 -5.90
CA GLY A 341 26.27 -6.72 -4.66
C GLY A 341 25.66 -8.11 -4.87
N GLY A 342 26.27 -9.12 -4.23
CA GLY A 342 25.73 -10.47 -4.13
C GLY A 342 24.76 -10.63 -2.96
N TYR A 343 24.31 -11.87 -2.71
CA TYR A 343 23.38 -12.19 -1.63
C TYR A 343 23.85 -11.66 -0.26
N LYS A 344 25.13 -11.75 0.04
CA LYS A 344 25.71 -11.29 1.31
C LYS A 344 25.47 -9.80 1.52
N GLN A 345 25.75 -8.98 0.51
CA GLN A 345 25.53 -7.53 0.54
C GLN A 345 24.03 -7.19 0.61
N VAL A 346 23.19 -7.92 -0.12
CA VAL A 346 21.73 -7.78 -0.03
C VAL A 346 21.24 -8.07 1.40
N ALA A 347 21.72 -9.13 2.05
CA ALA A 347 21.39 -9.41 3.44
C ALA A 347 21.87 -8.29 4.39
N TYR A 348 23.02 -7.69 4.12
CA TYR A 348 23.55 -6.56 4.89
C TYR A 348 22.69 -5.31 4.73
N SER A 349 22.22 -5.00 3.52
CA SER A 349 21.32 -3.87 3.30
C SER A 349 20.01 -4.03 4.07
N VAL A 350 19.43 -5.24 4.12
CA VAL A 350 18.23 -5.54 4.92
C VAL A 350 18.49 -5.30 6.41
N LYS A 351 19.62 -5.74 6.96
CA LYS A 351 19.98 -5.50 8.37
C LYS A 351 20.08 -4.01 8.67
N ASN A 352 20.73 -3.23 7.79
CA ASN A 352 20.86 -1.78 7.94
C ASN A 352 19.48 -1.08 7.91
N MET A 353 18.59 -1.51 7.02
CA MET A 353 17.22 -0.98 6.93
C MET A 353 16.42 -1.24 8.21
N ILE A 354 16.50 -2.47 8.75
CA ILE A 354 15.79 -2.84 9.99
C ILE A 354 16.33 -2.06 11.18
N ALA A 355 17.66 -1.96 11.32
CA ALA A 355 18.30 -1.20 12.40
C ALA A 355 17.87 0.27 12.40
N ASN A 356 17.64 0.86 11.23
CA ASN A 356 17.32 2.28 11.10
C ASN A 356 15.80 2.57 11.21
N LEU A 357 14.95 1.76 10.58
CA LEU A 357 13.55 2.16 10.35
C LEU A 357 12.50 1.35 11.14
N ALA A 358 12.90 0.47 12.05
CA ALA A 358 11.98 -0.39 12.79
C ALA A 358 10.87 0.37 13.57
N GLY A 359 11.09 1.64 13.89
CA GLY A 359 10.17 2.49 14.67
C GLY A 359 9.26 3.41 13.85
N MET A 360 9.24 3.32 12.51
CA MET A 360 8.41 4.22 11.71
C MET A 360 6.93 3.83 11.78
N VAL A 361 6.13 4.64 12.48
CA VAL A 361 4.70 4.40 12.70
C VAL A 361 3.88 4.79 11.48
N CYS A 362 2.86 3.98 11.16
CA CYS A 362 1.83 4.28 10.16
C CYS A 362 0.63 4.96 10.83
N ASP A 363 0.37 6.19 10.44
CA ASP A 363 -0.77 6.99 10.89
C ASP A 363 -1.77 7.27 9.75
N GLY A 364 -2.00 6.28 8.90
CA GLY A 364 -2.96 6.31 7.79
C GLY A 364 -2.42 6.93 6.49
N ALA A 365 -3.16 6.75 5.39
CA ALA A 365 -2.80 7.29 4.09
C ALA A 365 -3.17 8.79 4.01
N LYS A 366 -2.21 9.62 3.58
CA LYS A 366 -2.35 11.08 3.52
C LYS A 366 -1.19 11.71 2.74
N PRO A 367 -1.29 13.00 2.33
CA PRO A 367 -0.20 13.67 1.61
C PRO A 367 1.17 13.59 2.30
N ALA A 368 1.22 13.63 3.64
CA ALA A 368 2.47 13.47 4.39
C ALA A 368 3.15 12.09 4.24
N CYS A 369 2.52 11.10 3.59
CA CYS A 369 3.16 9.85 3.24
C CYS A 369 4.36 10.04 2.30
N ALA A 370 4.38 11.09 1.47
CA ALA A 370 5.52 11.43 0.64
C ALA A 370 6.79 11.69 1.48
N LEU A 371 6.67 12.32 2.65
CA LEU A 371 7.77 12.53 3.60
C LEU A 371 8.33 11.19 4.11
N LYS A 372 7.43 10.26 4.51
CA LYS A 372 7.84 8.94 5.01
C LYS A 372 8.49 8.10 3.91
N VAL A 373 7.94 8.14 2.70
CA VAL A 373 8.53 7.48 1.52
C VAL A 373 9.92 8.01 1.25
N THR A 374 10.11 9.34 1.27
CA THR A 374 11.43 9.97 1.10
C THR A 374 12.43 9.51 2.16
N SER A 375 12.03 9.48 3.43
CA SER A 375 12.88 8.96 4.52
C SER A 375 13.25 7.49 4.31
N GLY A 376 12.28 6.65 3.91
CA GLY A 376 12.51 5.24 3.64
C GLY A 376 13.50 5.02 2.50
N VAL A 377 13.30 5.68 1.37
CA VAL A 377 14.17 5.48 0.19
C VAL A 377 15.55 6.14 0.36
N SER A 378 15.66 7.24 1.10
CA SER A 378 16.98 7.78 1.47
C SER A 378 17.78 6.78 2.29
N THR A 379 17.14 6.16 3.27
CA THR A 379 17.74 5.08 4.07
C THR A 379 18.11 3.87 3.20
N ALA A 380 17.30 3.54 2.19
CA ALA A 380 17.59 2.44 1.27
C ALA A 380 18.90 2.65 0.52
N VAL A 381 19.13 3.85 -0.02
CA VAL A 381 20.40 4.19 -0.69
C VAL A 381 21.57 4.11 0.26
N LEU A 382 21.47 4.71 1.45
CA LEU A 382 22.53 4.67 2.46
C LEU A 382 22.85 3.24 2.91
N SER A 383 21.82 2.42 3.09
CA SER A 383 21.95 1.01 3.46
C SER A 383 22.67 0.19 2.38
N ALA A 384 22.35 0.43 1.10
CA ALA A 384 23.01 -0.20 -0.03
C ALA A 384 24.49 0.20 -0.11
N MET A 385 24.81 1.49 0.05
CA MET A 385 26.18 2.01 0.04
C MET A 385 27.05 1.37 1.14
N LEU A 386 26.52 1.26 2.35
CA LEU A 386 27.22 0.58 3.45
C LEU A 386 27.41 -0.92 3.16
N ALA A 387 26.36 -1.58 2.66
CA ALA A 387 26.37 -3.00 2.39
C ALA A 387 27.39 -3.40 1.33
N ILE A 388 27.55 -2.61 0.26
CA ILE A 388 28.57 -2.81 -0.78
C ILE A 388 29.99 -2.75 -0.20
N GLN A 389 30.21 -1.94 0.83
CA GLN A 389 31.47 -1.86 1.57
C GLN A 389 31.59 -2.94 2.65
N ASN A 390 30.68 -3.94 2.69
CA ASN A 390 30.58 -4.96 3.74
C ASN A 390 30.40 -4.41 5.16
N ARG A 391 29.76 -3.24 5.28
CA ARG A 391 29.41 -2.60 6.55
C ARG A 391 27.93 -2.78 6.82
N HIS A 392 27.59 -3.29 7.99
CA HIS A 392 26.20 -3.56 8.37
C HIS A 392 26.04 -3.58 9.89
N ALA A 393 24.81 -3.37 10.36
CA ALA A 393 24.45 -3.59 11.74
C ALA A 393 24.62 -5.07 12.12
N THR A 394 25.18 -5.32 13.30
CA THR A 394 25.57 -6.65 13.80
C THR A 394 24.62 -7.15 14.89
N ASN A 395 24.77 -8.39 15.29
CA ASN A 395 23.99 -9.00 16.38
C ASN A 395 24.21 -8.35 17.77
N ALA A 396 25.17 -7.45 17.89
CA ALA A 396 25.34 -6.62 19.08
C ALA A 396 24.42 -5.40 19.12
N GLU A 397 23.61 -5.17 18.06
CA GLU A 397 22.83 -3.96 17.87
C GLU A 397 21.33 -4.26 17.80
N GLY A 398 20.62 -4.04 18.91
CA GLY A 398 19.16 -3.99 18.98
C GLY A 398 18.43 -5.24 18.44
N LEU A 399 17.72 -5.09 17.33
CA LEU A 399 16.89 -6.14 16.73
C LEU A 399 17.63 -7.08 15.78
N ILE A 400 18.92 -6.82 15.56
CA ILE A 400 19.69 -7.50 14.53
C ILE A 400 20.24 -8.82 15.05
N GLU A 401 20.15 -9.85 14.22
CA GLU A 401 20.71 -11.18 14.44
C GLU A 401 21.67 -11.56 13.30
N ASP A 402 22.41 -12.67 13.47
CA ASP A 402 23.30 -13.16 12.40
C ASP A 402 22.49 -13.61 11.18
N ASP A 403 21.37 -14.28 11.40
CA ASP A 403 20.44 -14.69 10.36
C ASP A 403 19.52 -13.53 9.96
N VAL A 404 19.55 -13.13 8.69
CA VAL A 404 18.74 -12.01 8.18
C VAL A 404 17.23 -12.32 8.19
N ASP A 405 16.82 -13.56 7.99
CA ASP A 405 15.42 -13.95 8.05
C ASP A 405 14.88 -13.87 9.49
N ARG A 406 15.73 -14.08 10.50
CA ARG A 406 15.38 -13.77 11.90
C ARG A 406 15.24 -12.27 12.15
N CYS A 407 16.10 -11.44 11.56
CA CYS A 407 15.95 -9.98 11.65
C CYS A 407 14.59 -9.54 11.08
N ILE A 408 14.20 -10.09 9.93
CA ILE A 408 12.89 -9.82 9.31
C ILE A 408 11.74 -10.28 10.24
N ARG A 409 11.84 -11.48 10.83
CA ARG A 409 10.85 -11.96 11.81
C ARG A 409 10.76 -11.07 13.06
N ASN A 410 11.86 -10.57 13.57
CA ASN A 410 11.87 -9.63 14.70
C ASN A 410 11.13 -8.34 14.36
N LEU A 411 11.42 -7.75 13.19
CA LEU A 411 10.73 -6.55 12.69
C LEU A 411 9.23 -6.80 12.53
N THR A 412 8.86 -7.88 11.86
CA THR A 412 7.45 -8.18 11.55
C THR A 412 6.65 -8.54 12.80
N ARG A 413 7.25 -9.21 13.79
CA ARG A 413 6.64 -9.49 15.10
C ARG A 413 6.32 -8.20 15.86
N ILE A 414 7.22 -7.21 15.83
CA ILE A 414 6.96 -5.89 16.43
C ILE A 414 5.79 -5.24 15.71
N GLY A 415 5.81 -5.17 14.38
CA GLY A 415 4.75 -4.53 13.59
C GLY A 415 3.41 -5.23 13.68
N ALA A 416 3.37 -6.56 13.68
CA ALA A 416 2.13 -7.34 13.66
C ALA A 416 1.46 -7.45 15.04
N SER A 417 2.26 -7.54 16.11
CA SER A 417 1.78 -7.82 17.46
C SER A 417 2.19 -6.74 18.46
N GLY A 418 3.45 -6.29 18.45
CA GLY A 418 3.99 -5.36 19.44
C GLY A 418 3.44 -3.94 19.32
N MET A 419 2.94 -3.55 18.14
CA MET A 419 2.44 -2.20 17.89
C MET A 419 0.90 -2.10 17.92
N ASN A 420 0.17 -3.08 18.45
CA ASN A 420 -1.29 -3.04 18.47
C ASN A 420 -1.82 -1.88 19.34
N GLU A 421 -1.20 -1.62 20.48
CA GLU A 421 -1.57 -0.47 21.33
C GLU A 421 -1.21 0.86 20.68
N THR A 422 -0.05 0.91 19.99
CA THR A 422 0.33 2.07 19.18
C THR A 422 -0.72 2.36 18.10
N ASP A 423 -1.26 1.33 17.45
CA ASP A 423 -2.29 1.48 16.41
C ASP A 423 -3.58 2.07 16.95
N ARG A 424 -4.01 1.60 18.15
CA ARG A 424 -5.17 2.13 18.88
C ARG A 424 -4.97 3.59 19.28
N MET A 425 -3.81 3.91 19.86
CA MET A 425 -3.47 5.28 20.29
C MET A 425 -3.41 6.24 19.10
N VAL A 426 -2.84 5.82 17.97
CA VAL A 426 -2.81 6.62 16.73
C VAL A 426 -4.23 6.92 16.26
N LEU A 427 -5.12 5.92 16.26
CA LEU A 427 -6.50 6.13 15.86
C LEU A 427 -7.22 7.07 16.81
N ASP A 428 -7.07 6.88 18.12
CA ASP A 428 -7.66 7.76 19.14
C ASP A 428 -7.26 9.22 18.92
N ILE A 429 -5.96 9.50 18.75
CA ILE A 429 -5.47 10.83 18.40
C ILE A 429 -6.10 11.36 17.12
N MET A 430 -6.26 10.52 16.09
CA MET A 430 -6.80 10.95 14.79
C MET A 430 -8.28 11.30 14.85
N THR A 431 -9.06 10.58 15.66
CA THR A 431 -10.52 10.76 15.77
C THR A 431 -10.92 11.86 16.77
N HIS A 432 -10.06 12.18 17.72
CA HIS A 432 -10.33 13.21 18.76
C HIS A 432 -9.56 14.52 18.52
N LYS A 433 -9.11 14.78 17.30
CA LYS A 433 -8.54 16.10 16.98
C LYS A 433 -9.59 17.19 17.12
N SER A 434 -9.30 18.20 17.96
CA SER A 434 -10.08 19.42 17.95
C SER A 434 -9.94 20.08 16.57
N CYS A 435 -10.99 20.06 15.78
CA CYS A 435 -11.08 20.95 14.60
C CYS A 435 -11.08 22.39 15.11
N LYS A 436 -9.98 23.12 14.86
CA LYS A 436 -9.95 24.58 14.98
C LYS A 436 -10.40 25.21 13.68
#